data_62bb78e94697be31dd7af85041f33adf
#
_entry.id   62bb78e94697be31dd7af85041f33adf
#
_cell.length_a   1.000
_cell.length_b   1.000
_cell.length_c   1.000
_cell.angle_alpha   90.00
_cell.angle_beta   90.00
_cell.angle_gamma   90.00
#
_symmetry.space_group_name_H-M   'P 1'
#
loop_
_entity.id
_entity.type
_entity.pdbx_description
1 polymer ?
#
loop_
_entity_poly.entity_id
_entity_poly.type
_entity_poly.pdbx_seq_one_letter_code
_entity_poly.pdbx_strand_id
1 'polypeptide(L)'
;MLQRESVYEREENIDYATKFYLKSGVNRSIILVYNTGKMHVQGADSPLKVWAENVKVSIAQGTAAPGVLLPAEIEKFPQTLQERVPACDGVIIWFFQEALRCYKAGSIAGAAFMLGGASEKAIITLIESYGNSIKEESHRASFFSRVNNRAISVKYDEFKRSYKSARTKPHDLPLAQDLEQLLDGAFNFYRHTRNSVGHPQVIPDLDPGVVLANLGQFITYVERIYLLMDFYSSNGVDI
;
A
#
# COMPACT_ATOMS: atom_id res chain seq x y z
N MET A 1 2.90 9.01 -21.66
CA MET A 1 3.18 8.24 -20.42
C MET A 1 2.85 6.77 -20.62
N LEU A 2 1.59 6.41 -20.86
CA LEU A 2 1.18 5.00 -21.03
C LEU A 2 1.93 4.24 -22.12
N GLN A 3 2.28 4.89 -23.22
CA GLN A 3 3.02 4.28 -24.36
C GLN A 3 4.44 3.80 -24.01
N ARG A 4 5.00 4.22 -22.87
CA ARG A 4 6.34 3.80 -22.40
C ARG A 4 6.29 2.62 -21.42
N GLU A 5 5.09 2.21 -21.03
CA GLU A 5 4.91 1.12 -20.08
C GLU A 5 4.93 -0.23 -20.80
N SER A 6 5.54 -1.24 -20.19
CA SER A 6 5.67 -2.58 -20.77
C SER A 6 4.34 -3.32 -20.96
N VAL A 7 3.25 -2.80 -20.40
CA VAL A 7 1.88 -3.32 -20.54
C VAL A 7 1.09 -2.67 -21.67
N TYR A 8 1.61 -1.61 -22.27
CA TYR A 8 0.95 -0.96 -23.39
C TYR A 8 0.95 -1.87 -24.62
N GLU A 9 -0.23 -2.12 -25.19
CA GLU A 9 -0.39 -2.93 -26.40
C GLU A 9 -0.61 -2.04 -27.63
N ARG A 10 -1.61 -1.16 -27.58
CA ARG A 10 -1.96 -0.23 -28.65
C ARG A 10 -2.91 0.86 -28.17
N GLU A 11 -3.13 1.87 -28.99
CA GLU A 11 -4.18 2.86 -28.79
C GLU A 11 -5.12 2.95 -29.98
N GLU A 12 -6.30 3.48 -29.73
CA GLU A 12 -7.35 3.70 -30.72
C GLU A 12 -8.08 4.99 -30.40
N ASN A 13 -8.11 5.91 -31.35
CA ASN A 13 -8.88 7.14 -31.22
C ASN A 13 -10.29 6.92 -31.72
N ILE A 14 -11.26 7.28 -30.92
CA ILE A 14 -12.67 7.31 -31.25
C ILE A 14 -13.20 8.73 -31.08
N ASP A 15 -14.36 9.04 -31.62
CA ASP A 15 -14.89 10.42 -31.72
C ASP A 15 -14.89 11.22 -30.41
N TYR A 16 -15.03 10.54 -29.25
CA TYR A 16 -15.17 11.17 -27.94
C TYR A 16 -14.11 10.77 -26.93
N ALA A 17 -13.15 9.87 -27.28
CA ALA A 17 -12.11 9.39 -26.36
C ALA A 17 -10.94 8.71 -27.11
N THR A 18 -9.81 8.60 -26.42
CA THR A 18 -8.73 7.69 -26.79
C THR A 18 -8.77 6.45 -25.90
N LYS A 19 -8.75 5.27 -26.49
CA LYS A 19 -8.66 3.98 -25.81
C LYS A 19 -7.21 3.53 -25.79
N PHE A 20 -6.68 3.25 -24.61
CA PHE A 20 -5.38 2.61 -24.42
C PHE A 20 -5.60 1.16 -24.03
N TYR A 21 -5.20 0.25 -24.90
CA TYR A 21 -5.27 -1.18 -24.67
C TYR A 21 -4.04 -1.65 -23.92
N LEU A 22 -4.27 -2.34 -22.83
CA LEU A 22 -3.24 -2.84 -21.92
C LEU A 22 -3.31 -4.37 -21.86
N LYS A 23 -2.15 -5.01 -21.83
CA LYS A 23 -2.02 -6.46 -21.74
C LYS A 23 -0.87 -6.85 -20.83
N SER A 24 -1.11 -7.83 -19.96
CA SER A 24 -0.08 -8.45 -19.13
C SER A 24 -0.39 -9.95 -19.02
N GLY A 25 0.36 -10.77 -19.74
CA GLY A 25 0.06 -12.20 -19.88
C GLY A 25 -1.32 -12.42 -20.49
N VAL A 26 -2.21 -13.08 -19.74
CA VAL A 26 -3.61 -13.34 -20.15
C VAL A 26 -4.55 -12.18 -19.79
N ASN A 27 -4.13 -11.26 -18.93
CA ASN A 27 -4.95 -10.16 -18.47
C ASN A 27 -4.99 -9.03 -19.49
N ARG A 28 -6.17 -8.44 -19.69
CA ARG A 28 -6.40 -7.28 -20.54
C ARG A 28 -7.22 -6.24 -19.82
N SER A 29 -6.86 -4.97 -20.04
CA SER A 29 -7.62 -3.82 -19.54
C SER A 29 -7.58 -2.70 -20.56
N ILE A 30 -8.52 -1.77 -20.47
CA ILE A 30 -8.60 -0.60 -21.35
C ILE A 30 -8.71 0.63 -20.46
N ILE A 31 -7.89 1.63 -20.71
CA ILE A 31 -8.08 2.98 -20.17
C ILE A 31 -8.70 3.83 -21.27
N LEU A 32 -9.88 4.38 -21.01
CA LEU A 32 -10.51 5.40 -21.86
C LEU A 32 -10.16 6.79 -21.31
N VAL A 33 -9.61 7.63 -22.14
CA VAL A 33 -9.38 9.04 -21.85
C VAL A 33 -10.31 9.85 -22.72
N TYR A 34 -11.37 10.40 -22.12
CA TYR A 34 -12.37 11.19 -22.83
C TYR A 34 -11.82 12.58 -23.21
N ASN A 35 -12.33 13.16 -24.27
CA ASN A 35 -11.96 14.53 -24.71
C ASN A 35 -12.25 15.59 -23.62
N THR A 36 -13.07 15.26 -22.63
CA THR A 36 -13.35 16.09 -21.44
C THR A 36 -12.30 15.98 -20.36
N GLY A 37 -11.24 15.16 -20.53
CA GLY A 37 -10.23 14.87 -19.53
C GLY A 37 -10.62 13.82 -18.49
N LYS A 38 -11.87 13.34 -18.49
CA LYS A 38 -12.28 12.23 -17.62
C LYS A 38 -11.64 10.92 -18.09
N MET A 39 -11.39 10.02 -17.13
CA MET A 39 -10.83 8.70 -17.42
C MET A 39 -11.71 7.60 -16.85
N HIS A 40 -11.82 6.50 -17.59
CA HIS A 40 -12.51 5.29 -17.17
C HIS A 40 -11.68 4.05 -17.45
N VAL A 41 -11.65 3.09 -16.53
CA VAL A 41 -10.94 1.83 -16.68
C VAL A 41 -11.94 0.69 -16.87
N GLN A 42 -11.71 -0.14 -17.87
CA GLN A 42 -12.52 -1.31 -18.19
C GLN A 42 -11.63 -2.56 -18.23
N GLY A 43 -12.19 -3.69 -17.85
CA GLY A 43 -11.53 -5.00 -17.87
C GLY A 43 -12.05 -5.89 -16.76
N ALA A 44 -11.75 -7.18 -16.85
CA ALA A 44 -12.00 -8.12 -15.78
C ALA A 44 -11.15 -7.75 -14.54
N ASP A 45 -11.63 -8.10 -13.36
CA ASP A 45 -10.89 -7.87 -12.12
C ASP A 45 -9.57 -8.64 -12.20
N SER A 46 -8.48 -7.89 -12.16
CA SER A 46 -7.13 -8.38 -12.38
C SER A 46 -6.10 -7.38 -11.84
N PRO A 47 -4.87 -7.82 -11.58
CA PRO A 47 -3.77 -6.92 -11.20
C PRO A 47 -3.56 -5.79 -12.21
N LEU A 48 -3.76 -6.08 -13.48
CA LEU A 48 -3.63 -5.09 -14.55
C LEU A 48 -4.73 -4.00 -14.46
N LYS A 49 -5.96 -4.37 -14.09
CA LYS A 49 -7.05 -3.41 -13.88
C LYS A 49 -6.78 -2.52 -12.67
N VAL A 50 -6.32 -3.11 -11.57
CA VAL A 50 -5.93 -2.37 -10.36
C VAL A 50 -4.83 -1.37 -10.69
N TRP A 51 -3.81 -1.80 -11.43
CA TRP A 51 -2.75 -0.91 -11.92
C TRP A 51 -3.32 0.25 -12.76
N ALA A 52 -4.21 -0.05 -13.68
CA ALA A 52 -4.83 0.97 -14.55
C ALA A 52 -5.65 1.99 -13.75
N GLU A 53 -6.36 1.57 -12.70
CA GLU A 53 -7.08 2.47 -11.79
C GLU A 53 -6.12 3.35 -10.98
N ASN A 54 -4.99 2.82 -10.52
CA ASN A 54 -3.97 3.60 -9.82
C ASN A 54 -3.32 4.64 -10.75
N VAL A 55 -3.06 4.28 -12.01
CA VAL A 55 -2.57 5.23 -13.04
C VAL A 55 -3.58 6.35 -13.24
N LYS A 56 -4.87 6.05 -13.35
CA LYS A 56 -5.95 7.04 -13.48
C LYS A 56 -5.94 8.02 -12.29
N VAL A 57 -5.84 7.51 -11.06
CA VAL A 57 -5.78 8.34 -9.85
C VAL A 57 -4.54 9.26 -9.88
N SER A 58 -3.38 8.71 -10.22
CA SER A 58 -2.11 9.48 -10.28
C SER A 58 -2.15 10.58 -11.33
N ILE A 59 -2.72 10.32 -12.50
CA ILE A 59 -2.89 11.33 -13.56
C ILE A 59 -3.85 12.43 -13.09
N ALA A 60 -4.96 12.06 -12.45
CA ALA A 60 -5.94 13.02 -11.93
C ALA A 60 -5.36 13.93 -10.85
N GLN A 61 -4.37 13.45 -10.10
CA GLN A 61 -3.69 14.19 -9.03
C GLN A 61 -2.46 14.95 -9.53
N GLY A 62 -2.09 14.84 -10.80
CA GLY A 62 -0.88 15.45 -11.35
C GLY A 62 0.42 14.87 -10.77
N THR A 63 0.35 13.74 -10.09
CA THR A 63 1.50 13.02 -9.57
C THR A 63 2.05 12.07 -10.63
N ALA A 64 3.36 11.80 -10.60
CA ALA A 64 3.90 10.70 -11.39
C ALA A 64 3.15 9.43 -10.98
N ALA A 65 2.65 8.65 -11.95
CA ALA A 65 2.05 7.37 -11.64
C ALA A 65 3.05 6.59 -10.78
N PRO A 66 2.64 6.10 -9.60
CA PRO A 66 3.52 5.21 -8.86
C PRO A 66 3.87 4.09 -9.83
N GLY A 67 5.15 3.90 -10.08
CA GLY A 67 5.62 2.79 -10.91
C GLY A 67 5.12 1.51 -10.24
N VAL A 68 3.96 1.03 -10.63
CA VAL A 68 3.52 -0.30 -10.26
C VAL A 68 4.45 -1.23 -11.00
N LEU A 69 5.39 -1.78 -10.27
CA LEU A 69 6.32 -2.77 -10.81
C LEU A 69 5.48 -3.97 -11.25
N LEU A 70 5.53 -4.24 -12.54
CA LEU A 70 4.81 -5.35 -13.15
C LEU A 70 5.41 -6.70 -12.73
N PRO A 71 4.67 -7.80 -12.89
CA PRO A 71 5.16 -9.14 -12.59
C PRO A 71 6.55 -9.47 -13.15
N ALA A 72 6.90 -8.92 -14.30
CA ALA A 72 8.24 -9.08 -14.92
C ALA A 72 9.37 -8.41 -14.11
N GLU A 73 9.05 -7.53 -13.16
CA GLU A 73 10.02 -6.76 -12.37
C GLU A 73 9.96 -7.08 -10.87
N ILE A 74 9.29 -8.17 -10.49
CA ILE A 74 9.18 -8.62 -9.10
C ILE A 74 10.55 -8.72 -8.39
N GLU A 75 11.60 -9.02 -9.15
CA GLU A 75 12.98 -9.06 -8.67
C GLU A 75 13.47 -7.73 -8.13
N LYS A 76 12.96 -6.62 -8.67
CA LYS A 76 13.36 -5.27 -8.31
C LYS A 76 12.60 -4.73 -7.09
N PHE A 77 11.52 -5.40 -6.65
CA PHE A 77 10.68 -4.92 -5.56
C PHE A 77 11.45 -4.57 -4.28
N PRO A 78 12.37 -5.41 -3.75
CA PRO A 78 13.14 -5.07 -2.57
C PRO A 78 14.06 -3.86 -2.77
N GLN A 79 14.71 -3.79 -3.93
CA GLN A 79 15.56 -2.66 -4.27
C GLN A 79 14.74 -1.37 -4.37
N THR A 80 13.59 -1.41 -5.05
CA THR A 80 12.68 -0.25 -5.16
C THR A 80 12.17 0.21 -3.80
N LEU A 81 11.87 -0.72 -2.88
CA LEU A 81 11.49 -0.36 -1.52
C LEU A 81 12.63 0.38 -0.82
N GLN A 82 13.86 -0.11 -0.91
CA GLN A 82 15.03 0.52 -0.28
C GLN A 82 15.37 1.88 -0.91
N GLU A 83 15.20 2.03 -2.22
CA GLU A 83 15.42 3.31 -2.91
C GLU A 83 14.39 4.36 -2.51
N ARG A 84 13.10 3.98 -2.36
CA ARG A 84 12.04 4.90 -1.96
C ARG A 84 12.02 5.18 -0.46
N VAL A 85 12.43 4.22 0.35
CA VAL A 85 12.43 4.29 1.81
C VAL A 85 13.80 3.84 2.33
N PRO A 86 14.85 4.66 2.20
CA PRO A 86 16.21 4.28 2.62
C PRO A 86 16.32 3.93 4.11
N ALA A 87 15.47 4.55 4.95
CA ALA A 87 15.40 4.31 6.39
C ALA A 87 14.46 3.15 6.78
N CYS A 88 14.01 2.34 5.83
CA CYS A 88 13.08 1.24 6.10
C CYS A 88 13.67 0.25 7.10
N ASP A 89 12.86 -0.11 8.12
CA ASP A 89 13.23 -1.09 9.14
C ASP A 89 13.60 -2.44 8.49
N GLY A 90 14.75 -2.98 8.91
CA GLY A 90 15.29 -4.23 8.35
C GLY A 90 14.35 -5.43 8.50
N VAL A 91 13.48 -5.43 9.53
CA VAL A 91 12.48 -6.49 9.74
C VAL A 91 11.39 -6.42 8.67
N ILE A 92 10.95 -5.22 8.29
CA ILE A 92 9.97 -5.01 7.20
C ILE A 92 10.58 -5.54 5.89
N ILE A 93 11.83 -5.16 5.59
CA ILE A 93 12.55 -5.60 4.39
C ILE A 93 12.68 -7.11 4.36
N TRP A 94 13.06 -7.72 5.49
CA TRP A 94 13.23 -9.18 5.58
C TRP A 94 11.92 -9.91 5.30
N PHE A 95 10.81 -9.54 5.98
CA PHE A 95 9.52 -10.16 5.74
C PHE A 95 9.03 -9.97 4.30
N PHE A 96 9.28 -8.81 3.71
CA PHE A 96 8.91 -8.53 2.33
C PHE A 96 9.71 -9.39 1.34
N GLN A 97 11.02 -9.55 1.57
CA GLN A 97 11.87 -10.45 0.76
C GLN A 97 11.41 -11.91 0.88
N GLU A 98 11.05 -12.37 2.08
CA GLU A 98 10.52 -13.72 2.26
C GLU A 98 9.16 -13.90 1.55
N ALA A 99 8.29 -12.88 1.59
CA ALA A 99 7.03 -12.92 0.85
C ALA A 99 7.28 -13.11 -0.66
N LEU A 100 8.25 -12.39 -1.22
CA LEU A 100 8.64 -12.53 -2.63
C LEU A 100 9.23 -13.90 -2.94
N ARG A 101 10.09 -14.45 -2.06
CA ARG A 101 10.64 -15.81 -2.22
C ARG A 101 9.53 -16.86 -2.21
N CYS A 102 8.59 -16.77 -1.27
CA CYS A 102 7.43 -17.66 -1.20
C CYS A 102 6.59 -17.57 -2.48
N TYR A 103 6.31 -16.36 -2.96
CA TYR A 103 5.54 -16.16 -4.18
C TYR A 103 6.22 -16.81 -5.39
N LYS A 104 7.51 -16.58 -5.59
CA LYS A 104 8.31 -17.18 -6.66
C LYS A 104 8.38 -18.70 -6.62
N ALA A 105 8.39 -19.26 -5.42
CA ALA A 105 8.35 -20.70 -5.20
C ALA A 105 6.93 -21.31 -5.38
N GLY A 106 5.91 -20.49 -5.72
CA GLY A 106 4.52 -20.94 -5.85
C GLY A 106 3.79 -21.12 -4.51
N SER A 107 4.44 -20.78 -3.39
CA SER A 107 3.82 -20.81 -2.06
C SER A 107 3.01 -19.54 -1.81
N ILE A 108 1.83 -19.45 -2.41
CA ILE A 108 0.98 -18.24 -2.37
C ILE A 108 0.52 -17.92 -0.95
N ALA A 109 0.13 -18.93 -0.18
CA ALA A 109 -0.24 -18.75 1.23
C ALA A 109 0.95 -18.25 2.07
N GLY A 110 2.16 -18.80 1.85
CA GLY A 110 3.38 -18.33 2.49
C GLY A 110 3.69 -16.87 2.15
N ALA A 111 3.55 -16.49 0.87
CA ALA A 111 3.74 -15.11 0.43
C ALA A 111 2.78 -14.14 1.14
N ALA A 112 1.50 -14.49 1.18
CA ALA A 112 0.46 -13.69 1.85
C ALA A 112 0.70 -13.56 3.35
N PHE A 113 1.13 -14.65 4.02
CA PHE A 113 1.46 -14.64 5.44
C PHE A 113 2.65 -13.73 5.75
N MET A 114 3.74 -13.85 4.99
CA MET A 114 4.94 -13.02 5.17
C MET A 114 4.66 -11.54 4.87
N LEU A 115 3.88 -11.25 3.83
CA LEU A 115 3.46 -9.88 3.52
C LEU A 115 2.63 -9.27 4.66
N GLY A 116 1.76 -10.07 5.26
CA GLY A 116 1.01 -9.68 6.46
C GLY A 116 1.92 -9.32 7.64
N GLY A 117 2.99 -10.10 7.86
CA GLY A 117 4.01 -9.81 8.88
C GLY A 117 4.75 -8.50 8.61
N ALA A 118 5.15 -8.25 7.35
CA ALA A 118 5.77 -6.99 6.94
C ALA A 118 4.86 -5.79 7.21
N SER A 119 3.57 -5.90 6.86
CA SER A 119 2.57 -4.85 7.09
C SER A 119 2.34 -4.58 8.57
N GLU A 120 2.23 -5.65 9.38
CA GLU A 120 2.07 -5.53 10.82
C GLU A 120 3.25 -4.79 11.46
N LYS A 121 4.48 -5.14 11.07
CA LYS A 121 5.68 -4.43 11.54
C LYS A 121 5.68 -2.96 11.13
N ALA A 122 5.28 -2.64 9.90
CA ALA A 122 5.20 -1.26 9.43
C ALA A 122 4.21 -0.43 10.26
N ILE A 123 3.04 -0.96 10.58
CA ILE A 123 2.06 -0.32 11.46
C ILE A 123 2.58 -0.16 12.90
N ILE A 124 3.27 -1.16 13.43
CA ILE A 124 3.88 -1.06 14.77
C ILE A 124 4.89 0.10 14.79
N THR A 125 5.75 0.18 13.78
CA THR A 125 6.75 1.24 13.66
C THR A 125 6.10 2.63 13.56
N LEU A 126 5.00 2.77 12.81
CA LEU A 126 4.21 4.00 12.75
C LEU A 126 3.64 4.39 14.11
N ILE A 127 3.04 3.44 14.83
CA ILE A 127 2.42 3.69 16.15
C ILE A 127 3.48 4.13 17.17
N GLU A 128 4.64 3.49 17.16
CA GLU A 128 5.75 3.85 18.04
C GLU A 128 6.31 5.24 17.72
N SER A 129 6.52 5.55 16.43
CA SER A 129 6.97 6.86 15.97
C SER A 129 5.98 7.97 16.34
N TYR A 130 4.70 7.75 16.08
CA TYR A 130 3.62 8.66 16.47
C TYR A 130 3.59 8.90 17.98
N GLY A 131 3.62 7.83 18.78
CA GLY A 131 3.61 7.91 20.23
C GLY A 131 4.81 8.71 20.79
N ASN A 132 6.01 8.47 20.26
CA ASN A 132 7.22 9.19 20.63
C ASN A 132 7.18 10.68 20.23
N SER A 133 6.40 11.01 19.21
CA SER A 133 6.21 12.39 18.74
C SER A 133 5.18 13.20 19.55
N ILE A 134 4.45 12.59 20.48
CA ILE A 134 3.51 13.29 21.37
C ILE A 134 4.30 14.22 22.27
N LYS A 135 3.98 15.53 22.20
CA LYS A 135 4.73 16.60 22.89
C LYS A 135 4.62 16.53 24.39
N GLU A 136 3.37 16.38 24.89
CA GLU A 136 3.14 16.36 26.32
C GLU A 136 3.42 14.98 26.93
N GLU A 137 4.28 14.93 27.95
CA GLU A 137 4.73 13.70 28.62
C GLU A 137 3.59 12.87 29.19
N SER A 138 2.60 13.53 29.81
CA SER A 138 1.43 12.86 30.40
C SER A 138 0.57 12.18 29.33
N HIS A 139 0.36 12.84 28.19
CA HIS A 139 -0.36 12.28 27.06
C HIS A 139 0.42 11.14 26.41
N ARG A 140 1.74 11.29 26.26
CA ARG A 140 2.62 10.26 25.75
C ARG A 140 2.59 9.00 26.62
N ALA A 141 2.75 9.15 27.92
CA ALA A 141 2.68 8.04 28.88
C ALA A 141 1.31 7.36 28.84
N SER A 142 0.22 8.14 28.80
CA SER A 142 -1.13 7.64 28.66
C SER A 142 -1.34 6.86 27.35
N PHE A 143 -0.84 7.37 26.22
CA PHE A 143 -0.89 6.66 24.94
C PHE A 143 -0.18 5.31 25.01
N PHE A 144 1.06 5.27 25.50
CA PHE A 144 1.83 4.04 25.59
C PHE A 144 1.21 3.03 26.58
N SER A 145 0.58 3.47 27.65
CA SER A 145 -0.14 2.57 28.57
C SER A 145 -1.29 1.81 27.89
N ARG A 146 -1.91 2.38 26.85
CA ARG A 146 -2.99 1.78 26.08
C ARG A 146 -2.53 0.89 24.95
N VAL A 147 -1.32 1.13 24.39
CA VAL A 147 -0.82 0.37 23.24
C VAL A 147 0.19 -0.72 23.62
N ASN A 148 0.97 -0.54 24.70
CA ASN A 148 1.99 -1.52 25.09
C ASN A 148 1.36 -2.87 25.50
N ASN A 149 1.99 -3.96 25.08
CA ASN A 149 1.55 -5.33 25.36
C ASN A 149 0.12 -5.67 24.90
N ARG A 150 -0.39 -4.95 23.90
CA ARG A 150 -1.71 -5.21 23.29
C ARG A 150 -1.58 -5.87 21.93
N ALA A 151 -2.66 -6.55 21.50
CA ALA A 151 -2.77 -7.05 20.15
C ALA A 151 -2.72 -5.89 19.13
N ILE A 152 -2.20 -6.16 17.93
CA ILE A 152 -2.00 -5.14 16.91
C ILE A 152 -3.28 -4.39 16.53
N SER A 153 -4.43 -5.05 16.53
CA SER A 153 -5.73 -4.40 16.29
C SER A 153 -6.05 -3.35 17.34
N VAL A 154 -5.81 -3.65 18.62
CA VAL A 154 -6.03 -2.72 19.72
C VAL A 154 -5.06 -1.53 19.63
N LYS A 155 -3.78 -1.79 19.33
CA LYS A 155 -2.78 -0.74 19.10
C LYS A 155 -3.20 0.19 17.97
N TYR A 156 -3.68 -0.38 16.86
CA TYR A 156 -4.09 0.38 15.70
C TYR A 156 -5.36 1.21 15.97
N ASP A 157 -6.33 0.68 16.70
CA ASP A 157 -7.54 1.41 17.10
C ASP A 157 -7.21 2.58 18.05
N GLU A 158 -6.26 2.39 18.99
CA GLU A 158 -5.79 3.48 19.86
C GLU A 158 -5.05 4.56 19.08
N PHE A 159 -4.21 4.15 18.12
CA PHE A 159 -3.55 5.09 17.21
C PHE A 159 -4.59 5.93 16.46
N LYS A 160 -5.60 5.30 15.83
CA LYS A 160 -6.66 6.02 15.11
C LYS A 160 -7.44 6.99 16.01
N ARG A 161 -7.76 6.56 17.22
CA ARG A 161 -8.46 7.41 18.19
C ARG A 161 -7.61 8.64 18.53
N SER A 162 -6.34 8.45 18.87
CA SER A 162 -5.40 9.52 19.15
C SER A 162 -5.16 10.42 17.95
N TYR A 163 -4.98 9.84 16.75
CA TYR A 163 -4.88 10.57 15.50
C TYR A 163 -6.10 11.47 15.23
N LYS A 164 -7.32 10.97 15.45
CA LYS A 164 -8.54 11.74 15.23
C LYS A 164 -8.64 12.93 16.17
N SER A 165 -8.22 12.81 17.43
CA SER A 165 -8.24 13.88 18.42
C SER A 165 -7.09 14.87 18.30
N ALA A 166 -5.98 14.47 17.67
CA ALA A 166 -4.80 15.32 17.54
C ALA A 166 -5.10 16.58 16.71
N ARG A 167 -4.56 17.72 17.14
CA ARG A 167 -4.60 19.00 16.42
C ARG A 167 -3.61 19.03 15.26
N THR A 168 -2.47 18.34 15.43
CA THR A 168 -1.44 18.22 14.38
C THR A 168 -1.92 17.24 13.33
N LYS A 169 -2.21 17.74 12.12
CA LYS A 169 -2.67 16.94 10.96
C LYS A 169 -1.75 17.15 9.78
N PRO A 170 -1.47 16.11 8.99
CA PRO A 170 -0.61 16.21 7.80
C PRO A 170 -1.36 16.79 6.60
N HIS A 171 -1.86 18.04 6.69
CA HIS A 171 -2.69 18.65 5.65
C HIS A 171 -1.97 18.82 4.31
N ASP A 172 -0.65 18.99 4.33
CA ASP A 172 0.17 19.26 3.16
C ASP A 172 0.75 17.99 2.50
N LEU A 173 0.52 16.82 3.10
CA LEU A 173 0.95 15.57 2.47
C LEU A 173 -0.01 15.21 1.33
N PRO A 174 0.50 14.68 0.19
CA PRO A 174 -0.30 14.33 -0.99
C PRO A 174 -1.46 13.35 -0.73
N LEU A 175 -1.62 12.89 0.52
CA LEU A 175 -2.52 11.82 0.94
C LEU A 175 -3.38 12.18 2.14
N ALA A 176 -3.34 13.43 2.60
CA ALA A 176 -4.03 13.83 3.83
C ALA A 176 -5.53 13.52 3.79
N GLN A 177 -6.16 13.63 2.62
CA GLN A 177 -7.60 13.39 2.47
C GLN A 177 -7.99 11.91 2.54
N ASP A 178 -7.10 11.00 2.09
CA ASP A 178 -7.39 9.57 1.99
C ASP A 178 -6.53 8.69 2.92
N LEU A 179 -5.72 9.33 3.79
CA LEU A 179 -4.74 8.63 4.60
C LEU A 179 -5.37 7.57 5.50
N GLU A 180 -6.49 7.91 6.16
CA GLU A 180 -7.19 6.98 7.05
C GLU A 180 -7.74 5.78 6.27
N GLN A 181 -8.36 6.03 5.12
CA GLN A 181 -8.89 4.97 4.26
C GLN A 181 -7.78 4.06 3.72
N LEU A 182 -6.64 4.67 3.34
CA LEU A 182 -5.48 3.92 2.87
C LEU A 182 -4.92 3.01 3.96
N LEU A 183 -4.69 3.55 5.17
CA LEU A 183 -4.16 2.80 6.30
C LEU A 183 -5.13 1.70 6.72
N ASP A 184 -6.43 1.99 6.83
CA ASP A 184 -7.47 1.03 7.16
C ASP A 184 -7.59 -0.08 6.09
N GLY A 185 -7.61 0.30 4.82
CA GLY A 185 -7.71 -0.64 3.72
C GLY A 185 -6.54 -1.61 3.69
N ALA A 186 -5.31 -1.08 3.75
CA ALA A 186 -4.11 -1.89 3.74
C ALA A 186 -3.99 -2.75 5.01
N PHE A 187 -4.19 -2.17 6.20
CA PHE A 187 -4.11 -2.90 7.47
C PHE A 187 -5.10 -4.05 7.53
N ASN A 188 -6.37 -3.80 7.21
CA ASN A 188 -7.41 -4.82 7.23
C ASN A 188 -7.16 -5.91 6.20
N PHE A 189 -6.77 -5.53 4.97
CA PHE A 189 -6.46 -6.48 3.92
C PHE A 189 -5.33 -7.44 4.32
N TYR A 190 -4.18 -6.92 4.73
CA TYR A 190 -3.02 -7.74 5.08
C TYR A 190 -3.29 -8.59 6.33
N ARG A 191 -4.02 -8.04 7.31
CA ARG A 191 -4.40 -8.77 8.52
C ARG A 191 -5.39 -9.89 8.20
N HIS A 192 -6.42 -9.64 7.39
CA HIS A 192 -7.38 -10.68 7.01
C HIS A 192 -6.70 -11.81 6.24
N THR A 193 -5.86 -11.48 5.28
CA THR A 193 -5.12 -12.47 4.50
C THR A 193 -4.21 -13.32 5.38
N ARG A 194 -3.43 -12.68 6.29
CA ARG A 194 -2.57 -13.40 7.25
C ARG A 194 -3.38 -14.31 8.18
N ASN A 195 -4.49 -13.82 8.72
CA ASN A 195 -5.32 -14.59 9.63
C ASN A 195 -5.98 -15.77 8.90
N SER A 196 -6.45 -15.59 7.69
CA SER A 196 -7.04 -16.67 6.87
C SER A 196 -6.03 -17.79 6.62
N VAL A 197 -4.75 -17.44 6.39
CA VAL A 197 -3.66 -18.43 6.21
C VAL A 197 -3.27 -19.08 7.53
N GLY A 198 -3.27 -18.33 8.64
CA GLY A 198 -2.84 -18.80 9.95
C GLY A 198 -3.87 -19.65 10.71
N HIS A 199 -5.12 -19.70 10.25
CA HIS A 199 -6.16 -20.53 10.89
C HIS A 199 -6.27 -21.91 10.23
N PRO A 200 -6.04 -23.00 10.98
CA PRO A 200 -5.97 -24.36 10.40
C PRO A 200 -7.34 -24.96 10.04
N GLN A 201 -8.42 -24.20 10.13
CA GLN A 201 -9.78 -24.71 9.92
C GLN A 201 -10.22 -24.76 8.46
N VAL A 202 -9.59 -23.96 7.58
CA VAL A 202 -9.96 -23.84 6.16
C VAL A 202 -8.70 -23.68 5.32
N ILE A 203 -8.64 -24.37 4.19
CA ILE A 203 -7.61 -24.10 3.18
C ILE A 203 -7.93 -22.73 2.57
N PRO A 204 -7.03 -21.73 2.68
CA PRO A 204 -7.30 -20.42 2.13
C PRO A 204 -7.32 -20.46 0.60
N ASP A 205 -8.40 -19.97 0.00
CA ASP A 205 -8.51 -19.76 -1.44
C ASP A 205 -7.91 -18.38 -1.76
N LEU A 206 -6.64 -18.37 -2.19
CA LEU A 206 -5.88 -17.17 -2.48
C LEU A 206 -5.58 -17.09 -3.97
N ASP A 207 -6.09 -16.07 -4.64
CA ASP A 207 -5.74 -15.75 -6.03
C ASP A 207 -4.27 -15.25 -6.11
N PRO A 208 -3.37 -15.93 -6.83
CA PRO A 208 -1.98 -15.52 -6.98
C PRO A 208 -1.83 -14.11 -7.56
N GLY A 209 -2.73 -13.71 -8.46
CA GLY A 209 -2.72 -12.37 -9.04
C GLY A 209 -3.03 -11.29 -8.03
N VAL A 210 -3.95 -11.55 -7.10
CA VAL A 210 -4.27 -10.64 -5.98
C VAL A 210 -3.07 -10.51 -5.06
N VAL A 211 -2.40 -11.61 -4.71
CA VAL A 211 -1.20 -11.58 -3.85
C VAL A 211 -0.07 -10.80 -4.54
N LEU A 212 0.13 -10.98 -5.85
CA LEU A 212 1.12 -10.23 -6.61
C LEU A 212 0.83 -8.73 -6.62
N ALA A 213 -0.42 -8.33 -6.85
CA ALA A 213 -0.82 -6.94 -6.82
C ALA A 213 -0.53 -6.30 -5.46
N ASN A 214 -0.79 -7.02 -4.37
CA ASN A 214 -0.52 -6.56 -3.02
C ASN A 214 0.98 -6.45 -2.71
N LEU A 215 1.81 -7.35 -3.23
CA LEU A 215 3.26 -7.23 -3.14
C LEU A 215 3.75 -5.93 -3.79
N GLY A 216 3.21 -5.56 -4.96
CA GLY A 216 3.54 -4.29 -5.62
C GLY A 216 3.04 -3.05 -4.85
N GLN A 217 1.81 -3.10 -4.35
CA GLN A 217 1.20 -2.00 -3.58
C GLN A 217 1.88 -1.78 -2.22
N PHE A 218 2.47 -2.82 -1.64
CA PHE A 218 3.14 -2.76 -0.35
C PHE A 218 4.25 -1.71 -0.33
N ILE A 219 4.99 -1.53 -1.42
CA ILE A 219 6.06 -0.53 -1.53
C ILE A 219 5.51 0.88 -1.29
N THR A 220 4.42 1.23 -1.99
CA THR A 220 3.76 2.53 -1.83
C THR A 220 3.15 2.68 -0.43
N TYR A 221 2.61 1.61 0.14
CA TYR A 221 2.08 1.61 1.50
C TYR A 221 3.16 1.94 2.54
N VAL A 222 4.32 1.28 2.46
CA VAL A 222 5.44 1.56 3.37
C VAL A 222 5.99 2.97 3.17
N GLU A 223 6.16 3.42 1.92
CA GLU A 223 6.60 4.80 1.63
C GLU A 223 5.70 5.83 2.32
N ARG A 224 4.38 5.65 2.26
CA ARG A 224 3.42 6.55 2.90
C ARG A 224 3.47 6.52 4.41
N ILE A 225 3.68 5.34 5.00
CA ILE A 225 3.89 5.20 6.45
C ILE A 225 5.12 6.01 6.89
N TYR A 226 6.24 5.91 6.15
CA TYR A 226 7.45 6.63 6.50
C TYR A 226 7.32 8.14 6.31
N LEU A 227 6.67 8.60 5.25
CA LEU A 227 6.35 10.03 5.09
C LEU A 227 5.51 10.56 6.28
N LEU A 228 4.58 9.77 6.78
CA LEU A 228 3.78 10.14 7.95
C LEU A 228 4.63 10.15 9.23
N MET A 229 5.53 9.21 9.40
CA MET A 229 6.48 9.17 10.54
C MET A 229 7.39 10.40 10.52
N ASP A 230 7.95 10.76 9.37
CA ASP A 230 8.79 11.95 9.19
C ASP A 230 8.03 13.24 9.51
N PHE A 231 6.77 13.31 9.07
CA PHE A 231 5.89 14.43 9.40
C PHE A 231 5.72 14.59 10.91
N TYR A 232 5.38 13.52 11.65
CA TYR A 232 5.19 13.59 13.09
C TYR A 232 6.49 13.84 13.85
N SER A 233 7.58 13.23 13.42
CA SER A 233 8.91 13.45 13.99
C SER A 233 9.33 14.92 13.89
N SER A 234 9.01 15.58 12.77
CA SER A 234 9.39 16.99 12.51
C SER A 234 8.45 17.99 13.21
N ASN A 235 7.16 17.70 13.31
CA ASN A 235 6.15 18.67 13.82
C ASN A 235 5.74 18.40 15.27
N GLY A 236 5.96 17.18 15.75
CA GLY A 236 5.41 16.68 16.99
C GLY A 236 3.89 16.51 16.91
N VAL A 237 3.30 15.82 17.90
CA VAL A 237 1.87 15.59 18.00
C VAL A 237 1.31 16.38 19.18
N ASP A 238 0.32 17.23 18.91
CA ASP A 238 -0.43 18.00 19.89
C ASP A 238 -1.83 17.38 20.00
N ILE A 239 -2.17 16.83 21.20
CA ILE A 239 -3.43 16.12 21.49
C ILE A 239 -4.29 16.95 22.40
#